data_c473828f3b0a30d64c2519afababc931
#
_entry.id   c473828f3b0a30d64c2519afababc931
#
_cell.length_a   1.000
_cell.length_b   1.000
_cell.length_c   1.000
_cell.angle_alpha   90.00
_cell.angle_beta   90.00
_cell.angle_gamma   90.00
#
_symmetry.space_group_name_H-M   'P 1'
#
loop_
_entity.id
_entity.type
_entity.pdbx_description
1 polymer ?
#
loop_
_entity_poly.entity_id
_entity_poly.type
_entity_poly.pdbx_seq_one_letter_code
_entity_poly.pdbx_strand_id
1 'polypeptide(L)'
;MSDKGQSGVDVRSRPSKGRGSGALPHVTILMGTYNGADFLPAQLVSFADQEHGDWSLLVSDDGSSDDSRARIEDFARMQATRGREIRVIDGPGRGATANFLSLLSGLPEDPGWIALSDQDDVWLPERLSRGLKALAAHDEPALYGSATWIVEGDDLANRRRSPVFSHAPSFRNALVQSIAGGNTMLLNPAGAALARDAAREAQSVGGPVTHDWWLYQLMSGCGGAVVRDETPTVLYRQHGGNLFGTNRGARAALARLNWILSGNLARWNAQNFAALQASRARLLPEHRALLDAYSGLRSLNMVSRLRRLRQLGLVRQDRAGQVALWVAATLGKL
;
A
#
# COMPACT_ATOMS: atom_id res chain seq x y z
N MET A 1 9.39 19.73 -33.51
CA MET A 1 9.30 18.27 -33.36
C MET A 1 10.52 17.86 -32.55
N SER A 2 10.38 17.76 -31.25
CA SER A 2 11.44 17.32 -30.34
C SER A 2 10.93 16.07 -29.63
N ASP A 3 11.54 14.97 -29.98
CA ASP A 3 11.37 13.65 -29.44
C ASP A 3 11.92 13.68 -27.97
N LYS A 4 11.02 13.63 -26.98
CA LYS A 4 11.41 13.42 -25.59
C LYS A 4 11.44 11.92 -25.35
N GLY A 5 12.63 11.35 -25.51
CA GLY A 5 12.92 9.96 -25.17
C GLY A 5 12.44 9.61 -23.76
N GLN A 6 11.62 8.58 -23.68
CA GLN A 6 11.29 7.88 -22.44
C GLN A 6 12.58 7.30 -21.85
N SER A 7 13.11 7.94 -20.80
CA SER A 7 14.18 7.36 -20.00
C SER A 7 13.59 6.23 -19.15
N GLY A 8 13.70 5.01 -19.62
CA GLY A 8 13.42 3.81 -18.84
C GLY A 8 14.30 3.79 -17.59
N VAL A 9 13.70 3.68 -16.42
CA VAL A 9 14.40 3.59 -15.13
C VAL A 9 15.10 2.25 -15.05
N ASP A 10 16.43 2.22 -15.24
CA ASP A 10 17.24 1.01 -15.10
C ASP A 10 17.47 0.72 -13.61
N VAL A 11 16.60 -0.08 -13.03
CA VAL A 11 16.73 -0.61 -11.66
C VAL A 11 17.53 -1.91 -11.75
N ARG A 12 18.86 -1.82 -11.70
CA ARG A 12 19.71 -3.04 -11.67
C ARG A 12 19.55 -3.73 -10.34
N SER A 13 18.96 -4.93 -10.34
CA SER A 13 18.96 -5.84 -9.20
C SER A 13 20.35 -6.46 -8.99
N ARG A 14 20.82 -6.54 -7.74
CA ARG A 14 21.92 -7.47 -7.42
C ARG A 14 21.39 -8.90 -7.59
N PRO A 15 22.14 -9.81 -8.26
CA PRO A 15 21.72 -11.20 -8.36
C PRO A 15 21.58 -11.80 -6.96
N SER A 16 20.46 -12.49 -6.71
CA SER A 16 20.22 -13.23 -5.47
C SER A 16 21.34 -14.26 -5.28
N LYS A 17 22.16 -14.08 -4.25
CA LYS A 17 23.10 -15.13 -3.83
C LYS A 17 22.30 -16.34 -3.40
N GLY A 18 22.59 -17.48 -4.01
CA GLY A 18 21.89 -18.74 -3.82
C GLY A 18 21.65 -19.11 -2.35
N ARG A 19 20.60 -19.85 -2.11
CA ARG A 19 20.18 -20.40 -0.80
C ARG A 19 21.35 -21.14 -0.12
N GLY A 20 22.03 -20.43 0.76
CA GLY A 20 23.11 -20.96 1.59
C GLY A 20 23.26 -20.12 2.83
N SER A 21 23.01 -20.72 3.98
CA SER A 21 23.09 -20.19 5.35
C SER A 21 21.93 -19.24 5.75
N GLY A 22 21.30 -19.48 6.87
CA GLY A 22 20.20 -18.81 7.57
C GLY A 22 20.07 -17.27 7.61
N ALA A 23 20.71 -16.57 6.66
CA ALA A 23 20.60 -15.13 6.47
C ALA A 23 19.30 -14.78 5.72
N LEU A 24 18.61 -13.76 6.19
CA LEU A 24 17.44 -13.21 5.51
C LEU A 24 17.83 -12.52 4.19
N PRO A 25 16.94 -12.53 3.16
CA PRO A 25 17.25 -12.00 1.84
C PRO A 25 17.32 -10.47 1.81
N HIS A 26 17.97 -9.92 0.79
CA HIS A 26 18.00 -8.48 0.52
C HIS A 26 16.61 -7.89 0.30
N VAL A 27 16.35 -6.70 0.85
CA VAL A 27 15.08 -5.96 0.69
C VAL A 27 15.34 -4.62 0.02
N THR A 28 14.63 -4.32 -1.06
CA THR A 28 14.58 -2.95 -1.60
C THR A 28 13.41 -2.20 -0.97
N ILE A 29 13.72 -1.11 -0.26
CA ILE A 29 12.71 -0.20 0.29
C ILE A 29 12.33 0.79 -0.81
N LEU A 30 11.05 0.91 -1.12
CA LEU A 30 10.50 1.92 -2.03
C LEU A 30 9.85 3.01 -1.19
N MET A 31 10.32 4.25 -1.30
CA MET A 31 9.78 5.40 -0.57
C MET A 31 9.29 6.46 -1.55
N GLY A 32 8.03 6.89 -1.39
CA GLY A 32 7.53 8.11 -2.04
C GLY A 32 7.77 9.32 -1.15
N THR A 33 8.23 10.44 -1.71
CA THR A 33 8.41 11.70 -0.97
C THR A 33 7.87 12.90 -1.73
N TYR A 34 7.33 13.86 -0.99
CA TYR A 34 6.93 15.20 -1.45
C TYR A 34 6.88 16.17 -0.28
N ASN A 35 7.74 17.19 -0.28
CA ASN A 35 7.84 18.23 0.77
C ASN A 35 7.82 17.62 2.19
N GLY A 36 8.71 16.64 2.42
CA GLY A 36 8.79 15.87 3.67
C GLY A 36 9.98 16.20 4.55
N ALA A 37 10.69 17.32 4.31
CA ALA A 37 11.95 17.65 4.97
C ALA A 37 11.90 17.55 6.49
N ASP A 38 10.78 17.92 7.14
CA ASP A 38 10.64 17.90 8.58
C ASP A 38 10.59 16.48 9.16
N PHE A 39 10.04 15.51 8.42
CA PHE A 39 9.81 14.14 8.89
C PHE A 39 10.91 13.15 8.44
N LEU A 40 11.51 13.39 7.28
CA LEU A 40 12.51 12.52 6.67
C LEU A 40 13.67 12.14 7.61
N PRO A 41 14.23 13.02 8.47
CA PRO A 41 15.33 12.61 9.34
C PRO A 41 14.99 11.43 10.25
N ALA A 42 13.82 11.45 10.88
CA ALA A 42 13.37 10.35 11.75
C ALA A 42 13.10 9.07 10.97
N GLN A 43 12.46 9.18 9.79
CA GLN A 43 12.18 8.04 8.91
C GLN A 43 13.48 7.40 8.43
N LEU A 44 14.43 8.18 7.93
CA LEU A 44 15.71 7.69 7.41
C LEU A 44 16.56 7.01 8.48
N VAL A 45 16.61 7.59 9.70
CA VAL A 45 17.28 6.98 10.85
C VAL A 45 16.66 5.64 11.18
N SER A 46 15.34 5.52 11.15
CA SER A 46 14.62 4.27 11.43
C SER A 46 14.94 3.14 10.44
N PHE A 47 15.32 3.47 9.20
CA PHE A 47 15.86 2.47 8.26
C PHE A 47 17.27 2.02 8.65
N ALA A 48 18.12 2.95 9.10
CA ALA A 48 19.46 2.61 9.53
C ALA A 48 19.47 1.70 10.77
N ASP A 49 18.45 1.83 11.63
CA ASP A 49 18.27 1.09 12.88
C ASP A 49 17.55 -0.26 12.73
N GLN A 50 17.24 -0.69 11.50
CA GLN A 50 16.63 -2.00 11.27
C GLN A 50 17.58 -3.13 11.70
N GLU A 51 17.05 -4.14 12.43
CA GLU A 51 17.77 -5.37 12.79
C GLU A 51 18.26 -6.12 11.54
N HIS A 52 17.44 -6.09 10.47
CA HIS A 52 17.81 -6.64 9.18
C HIS A 52 18.65 -5.61 8.41
N GLY A 53 19.95 -5.87 8.30
CA GLY A 53 20.92 -4.91 7.75
C GLY A 53 21.06 -4.93 6.22
N ASP A 54 20.56 -5.96 5.52
CA ASP A 54 20.73 -6.13 4.05
C ASP A 54 19.54 -5.52 3.29
N TRP A 55 19.59 -4.20 3.13
CA TRP A 55 18.58 -3.45 2.39
C TRP A 55 19.19 -2.33 1.53
N SER A 56 18.46 -1.92 0.51
CA SER A 56 18.69 -0.72 -0.30
C SER A 56 17.45 0.17 -0.26
N LEU A 57 17.60 1.45 -0.62
CA LEU A 57 16.50 2.42 -0.65
C LEU A 57 16.39 3.08 -2.02
N LEU A 58 15.23 2.98 -2.64
CA LEU A 58 14.86 3.74 -3.82
C LEU A 58 13.80 4.77 -3.45
N VAL A 59 14.14 6.04 -3.56
CA VAL A 59 13.24 7.16 -3.29
C VAL A 59 12.74 7.76 -4.59
N SER A 60 11.44 7.97 -4.69
CA SER A 60 10.83 8.74 -5.77
C SER A 60 10.33 10.07 -5.22
N ASP A 61 10.95 11.15 -5.62
CA ASP A 61 10.61 12.52 -5.22
C ASP A 61 9.61 13.13 -6.18
N ASP A 62 8.37 13.35 -5.72
CA ASP A 62 7.25 13.81 -6.54
C ASP A 62 7.25 15.33 -6.81
N GLY A 63 8.46 15.92 -6.82
CA GLY A 63 8.69 17.34 -7.13
C GLY A 63 8.77 18.22 -5.90
N SER A 64 9.47 17.79 -4.84
CA SER A 64 9.68 18.59 -3.63
C SER A 64 10.36 19.93 -3.93
N SER A 65 9.90 20.96 -3.23
CA SER A 65 10.47 22.32 -3.28
C SER A 65 11.18 22.73 -2.01
N ASP A 66 11.16 21.85 -0.98
CA ASP A 66 11.86 21.99 0.30
C ASP A 66 13.21 21.24 0.29
N ASP A 67 13.84 21.10 1.47
CA ASP A 67 15.12 20.42 1.64
C ASP A 67 15.04 18.87 1.59
N SER A 68 13.90 18.27 1.19
CA SER A 68 13.70 16.82 1.19
C SER A 68 14.81 16.09 0.45
N ARG A 69 15.10 16.51 -0.78
CA ARG A 69 16.13 15.86 -1.62
C ARG A 69 17.53 15.96 -0.99
N ALA A 70 17.90 17.12 -0.48
CA ALA A 70 19.20 17.33 0.16
C ALA A 70 19.36 16.41 1.39
N ARG A 71 18.32 16.26 2.22
CA ARG A 71 18.34 15.36 3.38
C ARG A 71 18.52 13.88 3.00
N ILE A 72 17.89 13.45 1.92
CA ILE A 72 18.04 12.08 1.40
C ILE A 72 19.45 11.86 0.84
N GLU A 73 20.00 12.82 0.11
CA GLU A 73 21.36 12.75 -0.43
C GLU A 73 22.43 12.74 0.68
N ASP A 74 22.24 13.53 1.76
CA ASP A 74 23.09 13.48 2.95
C ASP A 74 23.06 12.11 3.60
N PHE A 75 21.88 11.54 3.78
CA PHE A 75 21.71 10.19 4.30
C PHE A 75 22.38 9.15 3.38
N ALA A 76 22.25 9.29 2.06
CA ALA A 76 22.90 8.41 1.08
C ALA A 76 24.42 8.41 1.25
N ARG A 77 25.04 9.59 1.40
CA ARG A 77 26.48 9.71 1.64
C ARG A 77 26.92 8.99 2.92
N MET A 78 26.15 9.14 4.00
CA MET A 78 26.44 8.44 5.26
C MET A 78 26.31 6.92 5.15
N GLN A 79 25.29 6.43 4.44
CA GLN A 79 25.04 5.00 4.30
C GLN A 79 25.95 4.29 3.29
N ALA A 80 26.53 5.03 2.34
CA ALA A 80 27.51 4.50 1.39
C ALA A 80 28.73 3.90 2.10
N THR A 81 29.15 4.47 3.22
CA THR A 81 30.26 3.94 4.07
C THR A 81 29.93 2.58 4.70
N ARG A 82 28.63 2.23 4.77
CA ARG A 82 28.12 0.94 5.26
C ARG A 82 27.77 -0.02 4.12
N GLY A 83 28.09 0.33 2.88
CA GLY A 83 27.83 -0.46 1.69
C GLY A 83 26.34 -0.52 1.29
N ARG A 84 25.50 0.38 1.79
CA ARG A 84 24.08 0.47 1.44
C ARG A 84 23.86 1.37 0.23
N GLU A 85 23.07 0.93 -0.72
CA GLU A 85 22.72 1.69 -1.92
C GLU A 85 21.45 2.50 -1.65
N ILE A 86 21.53 3.82 -1.86
CA ILE A 86 20.38 4.73 -1.77
C ILE A 86 20.34 5.55 -3.05
N ARG A 87 19.21 5.52 -3.74
CA ARG A 87 19.00 6.22 -5.00
C ARG A 87 17.78 7.12 -4.90
N VAL A 88 17.86 8.28 -5.50
CA VAL A 88 16.74 9.22 -5.67
C VAL A 88 16.43 9.35 -7.14
N ILE A 89 15.16 9.22 -7.49
CA ILE A 89 14.64 9.45 -8.85
C ILE A 89 13.54 10.50 -8.81
N ASP A 90 13.27 11.10 -9.95
CA ASP A 90 12.14 12.02 -10.09
C ASP A 90 10.83 11.24 -10.20
N GLY A 91 9.86 11.63 -9.40
CA GLY A 91 8.50 11.11 -9.43
C GLY A 91 7.66 11.74 -10.55
N PRO A 92 6.45 11.23 -10.75
CA PRO A 92 5.55 11.71 -11.83
C PRO A 92 4.93 13.09 -11.58
N GLY A 93 5.08 13.70 -10.39
CA GLY A 93 4.43 14.97 -10.01
C GLY A 93 2.90 14.87 -9.93
N ARG A 94 2.35 13.72 -9.55
CA ARG A 94 0.91 13.42 -9.61
C ARG A 94 0.35 12.85 -8.31
N GLY A 95 1.05 13.04 -7.21
CA GLY A 95 0.64 12.62 -5.87
C GLY A 95 1.02 11.18 -5.52
N ALA A 96 0.86 10.85 -4.24
CA ALA A 96 1.41 9.65 -3.63
C ALA A 96 1.07 8.35 -4.37
N THR A 97 -0.20 8.13 -4.74
CA THR A 97 -0.59 6.89 -5.44
C THR A 97 0.10 6.73 -6.79
N ALA A 98 0.15 7.80 -7.59
CA ALA A 98 0.83 7.75 -8.89
C ALA A 98 2.34 7.57 -8.71
N ASN A 99 2.92 8.14 -7.66
CA ASN A 99 4.32 8.01 -7.31
C ASN A 99 4.67 6.55 -6.94
N PHE A 100 3.88 5.89 -6.08
CA PHE A 100 4.07 4.47 -5.76
C PHE A 100 3.83 3.54 -6.96
N LEU A 101 2.84 3.83 -7.80
CA LEU A 101 2.65 3.05 -9.04
C LEU A 101 3.83 3.20 -10.00
N SER A 102 4.46 4.38 -10.07
CA SER A 102 5.67 4.61 -10.86
C SER A 102 6.84 3.78 -10.34
N LEU A 103 7.07 3.78 -9.02
CA LEU A 103 8.06 2.93 -8.37
C LEU A 103 7.84 1.45 -8.66
N LEU A 104 6.60 0.96 -8.47
CA LEU A 104 6.25 -0.44 -8.70
C LEU A 104 6.41 -0.84 -10.16
N SER A 105 5.89 -0.03 -11.11
CA SER A 105 5.96 -0.31 -12.55
C SER A 105 7.39 -0.29 -13.11
N GLY A 106 8.29 0.48 -12.46
CA GLY A 106 9.70 0.59 -12.80
C GLY A 106 10.58 -0.54 -12.24
N LEU A 107 10.03 -1.46 -11.46
CA LEU A 107 10.79 -2.58 -10.92
C LEU A 107 11.36 -3.48 -12.02
N PRO A 108 12.54 -4.11 -11.82
CA PRO A 108 13.15 -5.03 -12.76
C PRO A 108 12.31 -6.30 -12.94
N GLU A 109 12.70 -7.14 -13.89
CA GLU A 109 12.01 -8.40 -14.18
C GLU A 109 12.04 -9.34 -12.97
N ASP A 110 13.17 -9.39 -12.25
CA ASP A 110 13.33 -10.09 -10.96
C ASP A 110 13.48 -9.03 -9.84
N PRO A 111 12.38 -8.56 -9.23
CA PRO A 111 12.40 -7.43 -8.33
C PRO A 111 12.92 -7.74 -6.91
N GLY A 112 13.03 -9.02 -6.55
CA GLY A 112 13.37 -9.42 -5.18
C GLY A 112 12.29 -9.05 -4.16
N TRP A 113 12.69 -8.87 -2.90
CA TRP A 113 11.81 -8.48 -1.80
C TRP A 113 11.66 -6.97 -1.76
N ILE A 114 10.42 -6.50 -1.65
CA ILE A 114 10.07 -5.07 -1.71
C ILE A 114 9.34 -4.66 -0.43
N ALA A 115 9.80 -3.60 0.23
CA ALA A 115 9.08 -2.95 1.31
C ALA A 115 8.63 -1.55 0.87
N LEU A 116 7.40 -1.15 1.21
CA LEU A 116 6.90 0.20 0.93
C LEU A 116 7.04 1.09 2.16
N SER A 117 7.30 2.37 1.94
CA SER A 117 7.42 3.36 3.01
C SER A 117 6.88 4.72 2.59
N ASP A 118 6.12 5.35 3.48
CA ASP A 118 5.86 6.78 3.43
C ASP A 118 7.08 7.55 4.00
N GLN A 119 7.11 8.86 3.83
CA GLN A 119 8.25 9.72 4.22
C GLN A 119 8.24 10.17 5.69
N ASP A 120 7.11 9.99 6.40
CA ASP A 120 6.74 10.72 7.61
C ASP A 120 6.50 9.82 8.84
N ASP A 121 6.81 8.54 8.74
CA ASP A 121 6.66 7.57 9.81
C ASP A 121 8.00 7.28 10.54
N VAL A 122 7.96 6.33 11.49
CA VAL A 122 9.16 5.74 12.10
C VAL A 122 8.99 4.24 12.17
N TRP A 123 9.89 3.48 11.53
CA TRP A 123 9.89 2.03 11.58
C TRP A 123 10.49 1.51 12.88
N LEU A 124 9.87 0.50 13.48
CA LEU A 124 10.48 -0.21 14.61
C LEU A 124 11.57 -1.16 14.10
N PRO A 125 12.60 -1.45 14.90
CA PRO A 125 13.78 -2.19 14.46
C PRO A 125 13.49 -3.55 13.81
N GLU A 126 12.46 -4.25 14.29
CA GLU A 126 12.07 -5.58 13.85
C GLU A 126 11.20 -5.62 12.59
N ARG A 127 10.83 -4.47 11.99
CA ARG A 127 9.85 -4.43 10.90
C ARG A 127 10.23 -5.30 9.70
N LEU A 128 11.45 -5.17 9.18
CA LEU A 128 11.87 -5.96 8.02
C LEU A 128 12.00 -7.43 8.36
N SER A 129 12.65 -7.76 9.48
CA SER A 129 12.87 -9.15 9.90
C SER A 129 11.56 -9.90 10.16
N ARG A 130 10.53 -9.23 10.72
CA ARG A 130 9.21 -9.81 10.94
C ARG A 130 8.50 -10.09 9.62
N GLY A 131 8.47 -9.12 8.70
CA GLY A 131 7.83 -9.29 7.39
C GLY A 131 8.46 -10.40 6.57
N LEU A 132 9.79 -10.47 6.52
CA LEU A 132 10.53 -11.52 5.85
C LEU A 132 10.22 -12.91 6.44
N LYS A 133 10.22 -13.04 7.77
CA LYS A 133 9.88 -14.31 8.45
C LYS A 133 8.43 -14.72 8.18
N ALA A 134 7.50 -13.76 8.19
CA ALA A 134 6.08 -14.04 7.97
C ALA A 134 5.79 -14.56 6.56
N LEU A 135 6.57 -14.12 5.56
CA LEU A 135 6.40 -14.56 4.18
C LEU A 135 7.37 -15.66 3.73
N ALA A 136 8.27 -16.13 4.60
CA ALA A 136 9.34 -17.07 4.22
C ALA A 136 8.85 -18.41 3.65
N ALA A 137 7.63 -18.84 4.02
CA ALA A 137 7.02 -20.09 3.57
C ALA A 137 6.16 -19.93 2.31
N HIS A 138 6.06 -18.72 1.75
CA HIS A 138 5.22 -18.41 0.60
C HIS A 138 6.05 -18.28 -0.68
N ASP A 139 5.95 -19.25 -1.57
CA ASP A 139 6.53 -19.17 -2.92
C ASP A 139 5.57 -18.50 -3.91
N GLU A 140 4.25 -18.56 -3.66
CA GLU A 140 3.21 -17.81 -4.39
C GLU A 140 3.29 -16.30 -4.10
N PRO A 141 2.66 -15.44 -4.93
CA PRO A 141 2.58 -14.01 -4.64
C PRO A 141 2.06 -13.75 -3.23
N ALA A 142 2.81 -13.00 -2.42
CA ALA A 142 2.46 -12.76 -1.03
C ALA A 142 2.73 -11.33 -0.59
N LEU A 143 1.83 -10.83 0.28
CA LEU A 143 1.86 -9.50 0.89
C LEU A 143 1.78 -9.63 2.41
N TYR A 144 2.73 -9.03 3.10
CA TYR A 144 2.68 -8.79 4.54
C TYR A 144 2.23 -7.35 4.80
N GLY A 145 1.45 -7.16 5.86
CA GLY A 145 1.13 -5.86 6.43
C GLY A 145 0.97 -5.96 7.94
N SER A 146 1.38 -4.95 8.68
CA SER A 146 1.30 -4.96 10.14
C SER A 146 0.30 -3.96 10.71
N ALA A 147 -0.01 -4.11 12.00
CA ALA A 147 -0.58 -3.04 12.80
C ALA A 147 0.41 -1.88 12.94
N THR A 148 -0.07 -0.72 13.40
CA THR A 148 0.73 0.47 13.66
C THR A 148 0.46 1.01 15.05
N TRP A 149 1.44 1.69 15.62
CA TRP A 149 1.22 2.64 16.69
C TRP A 149 0.91 4.01 16.07
N ILE A 150 -0.25 4.55 16.37
CA ILE A 150 -0.66 5.88 15.94
C ILE A 150 -0.12 6.89 16.95
N VAL A 151 0.65 7.86 16.46
CA VAL A 151 1.24 8.94 17.24
C VAL A 151 0.82 10.29 16.68
N GLU A 152 0.71 11.32 17.53
CA GLU A 152 0.30 12.67 17.12
C GLU A 152 1.53 13.59 17.06
N GLY A 153 1.82 14.12 15.88
CA GLY A 153 2.99 14.97 15.65
C GLY A 153 4.29 14.28 16.03
N ASP A 154 5.12 14.95 16.84
CA ASP A 154 6.44 14.46 17.27
C ASP A 154 6.43 13.73 18.62
N ASP A 155 5.29 13.60 19.29
CA ASP A 155 5.15 12.85 20.54
C ASP A 155 5.11 11.33 20.28
N LEU A 156 6.28 10.76 20.02
CA LEU A 156 6.42 9.32 19.75
C LEU A 156 6.17 8.44 20.99
N ALA A 157 6.09 9.01 22.20
CA ALA A 157 5.84 8.27 23.44
C ALA A 157 4.35 8.01 23.65
N ASN A 158 3.49 8.98 23.32
CA ASN A 158 2.05 8.88 23.44
C ASN A 158 1.44 8.18 22.22
N ARG A 159 1.39 6.85 22.27
CA ARG A 159 0.99 6.03 21.13
C ARG A 159 -0.28 5.24 21.40
N ARG A 160 -1.12 5.17 20.38
CA ARG A 160 -2.35 4.38 20.37
C ARG A 160 -2.28 3.31 19.28
N ARG A 161 -2.62 2.08 19.62
CA ARG A 161 -2.64 0.98 18.65
C ARG A 161 -3.72 1.18 17.58
N SER A 162 -3.40 0.88 16.33
CA SER A 162 -4.39 0.77 15.24
C SER A 162 -5.42 -0.31 15.55
N PRO A 163 -6.62 -0.27 14.93
CA PRO A 163 -7.65 -1.28 15.15
C PRO A 163 -7.17 -2.71 14.90
N VAL A 164 -7.60 -3.63 15.75
CA VAL A 164 -7.43 -5.08 15.54
C VAL A 164 -8.48 -5.55 14.54
N PHE A 165 -8.08 -6.43 13.64
CA PHE A 165 -8.97 -7.02 12.64
C PHE A 165 -9.35 -8.44 13.04
N SER A 166 -10.66 -8.72 13.04
CA SER A 166 -11.23 -9.99 13.52
C SER A 166 -11.42 -11.04 12.43
N HIS A 167 -11.47 -10.61 11.18
CA HIS A 167 -11.65 -11.50 10.04
C HIS A 167 -10.32 -11.67 9.28
N ALA A 168 -10.06 -12.90 8.84
CA ALA A 168 -8.91 -13.19 8.00
C ALA A 168 -8.96 -12.35 6.68
N PRO A 169 -7.79 -11.97 6.13
CA PRO A 169 -7.71 -11.33 4.83
C PRO A 169 -8.41 -12.16 3.75
N SER A 170 -9.14 -11.49 2.85
CA SER A 170 -9.80 -12.15 1.72
C SER A 170 -10.15 -11.14 0.64
N PHE A 171 -10.36 -11.60 -0.59
CA PHE A 171 -10.80 -10.71 -1.68
C PHE A 171 -12.17 -10.08 -1.39
N ARG A 172 -13.08 -10.79 -0.68
CA ARG A 172 -14.38 -10.26 -0.25
C ARG A 172 -14.23 -9.08 0.71
N ASN A 173 -13.24 -9.12 1.61
CA ASN A 173 -12.90 -7.99 2.48
C ASN A 173 -12.17 -6.89 1.70
N ALA A 174 -11.21 -7.26 0.86
CA ALA A 174 -10.43 -6.31 0.07
C ALA A 174 -11.28 -5.41 -0.83
N LEU A 175 -12.38 -5.92 -1.38
CA LEU A 175 -13.31 -5.13 -2.20
C LEU A 175 -13.98 -3.97 -1.45
N VAL A 176 -14.02 -3.99 -0.12
CA VAL A 176 -14.75 -3.01 0.70
C VAL A 176 -13.92 -2.34 1.78
N GLN A 177 -12.67 -2.77 2.00
CA GLN A 177 -11.80 -2.23 3.06
C GLN A 177 -10.33 -2.59 2.82
N SER A 178 -9.40 -1.64 3.08
CA SER A 178 -7.98 -1.97 3.29
C SER A 178 -7.75 -2.45 4.71
N ILE A 179 -6.76 -3.33 4.90
CA ILE A 179 -6.38 -3.88 6.22
C ILE A 179 -4.96 -3.48 6.66
N ALA A 180 -4.19 -2.84 5.78
CA ALA A 180 -2.84 -2.38 6.06
C ALA A 180 -2.57 -1.07 5.32
N GLY A 181 -1.83 -0.16 5.93
CA GLY A 181 -1.29 1.01 5.24
C GLY A 181 -0.06 0.62 4.42
N GLY A 182 0.21 1.34 3.34
CA GLY A 182 1.36 1.11 2.47
C GLY A 182 2.68 1.09 3.22
N ASN A 183 2.85 1.98 4.19
CA ASN A 183 4.00 2.08 5.08
C ASN A 183 4.33 0.80 5.87
N THR A 184 3.39 -0.15 5.98
CA THR A 184 3.60 -1.45 6.66
C THR A 184 3.83 -2.61 5.70
N MET A 185 3.63 -2.40 4.38
CA MET A 185 3.62 -3.49 3.41
C MET A 185 5.01 -3.99 3.04
N LEU A 186 5.11 -5.31 2.89
CA LEU A 186 6.26 -6.01 2.31
C LEU A 186 5.74 -7.08 1.36
N LEU A 187 6.38 -7.18 0.20
CA LEU A 187 6.08 -8.14 -0.86
C LEU A 187 7.22 -9.13 -1.00
N ASN A 188 6.90 -10.42 -1.16
CA ASN A 188 7.89 -11.38 -1.60
C ASN A 188 8.19 -11.21 -3.12
N PRO A 189 9.22 -11.85 -3.69
CA PRO A 189 9.58 -11.66 -5.10
C PRO A 189 8.42 -11.90 -6.08
N ALA A 190 7.62 -12.94 -5.87
CA ALA A 190 6.46 -13.24 -6.71
C ALA A 190 5.37 -12.16 -6.58
N GLY A 191 5.11 -11.66 -5.37
CA GLY A 191 4.18 -10.56 -5.12
C GLY A 191 4.66 -9.24 -5.73
N ALA A 192 5.96 -8.97 -5.67
CA ALA A 192 6.56 -7.79 -6.28
C ALA A 192 6.49 -7.82 -7.82
N ALA A 193 6.74 -8.98 -8.43
CA ALA A 193 6.58 -9.17 -9.87
C ALA A 193 5.13 -8.98 -10.32
N LEU A 194 4.16 -9.56 -9.58
CA LEU A 194 2.74 -9.35 -9.82
C LEU A 194 2.36 -7.87 -9.71
N ALA A 195 2.82 -7.18 -8.65
CA ALA A 195 2.53 -5.76 -8.42
C ALA A 195 3.13 -4.87 -9.51
N ARG A 196 4.36 -5.17 -9.99
CA ARG A 196 5.00 -4.46 -11.10
C ARG A 196 4.15 -4.50 -12.37
N ASP A 197 3.77 -5.70 -12.78
CA ASP A 197 3.05 -5.88 -14.05
C ASP A 197 1.66 -5.25 -13.98
N ALA A 198 0.94 -5.48 -12.87
CA ALA A 198 -0.36 -4.90 -12.64
C ALA A 198 -0.32 -3.37 -12.47
N ALA A 199 0.79 -2.79 -11.95
CA ALA A 199 0.95 -1.34 -11.86
C ALA A 199 1.04 -0.70 -13.25
N ARG A 200 1.73 -1.34 -14.21
CA ARG A 200 1.76 -0.90 -15.61
C ARG A 200 0.36 -0.89 -16.24
N GLU A 201 -0.41 -1.95 -15.99
CA GLU A 201 -1.79 -2.07 -16.45
C GLU A 201 -2.70 -1.02 -15.80
N ALA A 202 -2.62 -0.83 -14.48
CA ALA A 202 -3.43 0.12 -13.74
C ALA A 202 -3.14 1.58 -14.13
N GLN A 203 -1.89 1.94 -14.42
CA GLN A 203 -1.51 3.28 -14.89
C GLN A 203 -2.21 3.64 -16.20
N SER A 204 -2.45 2.68 -17.10
CA SER A 204 -3.11 2.91 -18.39
C SER A 204 -4.57 3.38 -18.27
N VAL A 205 -5.20 3.14 -17.11
CA VAL A 205 -6.59 3.51 -16.79
C VAL A 205 -6.70 4.59 -15.70
N GLY A 206 -5.60 5.27 -15.38
CA GLY A 206 -5.56 6.37 -14.41
C GLY A 206 -5.21 5.95 -12.97
N GLY A 207 -4.98 4.66 -12.72
CA GLY A 207 -4.59 4.12 -11.42
C GLY A 207 -5.73 3.99 -10.40
N PRO A 208 -5.48 3.30 -9.27
CA PRO A 208 -6.41 3.17 -8.16
C PRO A 208 -6.46 4.44 -7.29
N VAL A 209 -7.38 4.48 -6.33
CA VAL A 209 -7.47 5.58 -5.35
C VAL A 209 -6.25 5.62 -4.44
N THR A 210 -5.85 4.46 -3.88
CA THR A 210 -4.63 4.31 -3.09
C THR A 210 -3.90 3.04 -3.48
N HIS A 211 -2.57 3.09 -3.48
CA HIS A 211 -1.72 1.98 -3.87
C HIS A 211 -1.82 0.80 -2.89
N ASP A 212 -1.95 1.07 -1.60
CA ASP A 212 -2.03 0.08 -0.52
C ASP A 212 -3.32 -0.74 -0.57
N TRP A 213 -4.48 -0.07 -0.68
CA TRP A 213 -5.76 -0.76 -0.81
C TRP A 213 -5.80 -1.59 -2.10
N TRP A 214 -5.31 -1.03 -3.20
CA TRP A 214 -5.23 -1.74 -4.48
C TRP A 214 -4.30 -2.95 -4.42
N LEU A 215 -3.13 -2.85 -3.77
CA LEU A 215 -2.22 -4.00 -3.58
C LEU A 215 -2.90 -5.14 -2.81
N TYR A 216 -3.67 -4.82 -1.78
CA TYR A 216 -4.46 -5.82 -1.06
C TYR A 216 -5.51 -6.47 -1.96
N GLN A 217 -6.24 -5.67 -2.75
CA GLN A 217 -7.22 -6.18 -3.73
C GLN A 217 -6.55 -7.06 -4.79
N LEU A 218 -5.45 -6.60 -5.37
CA LEU A 218 -4.71 -7.33 -6.39
C LEU A 218 -4.22 -8.67 -5.84
N MET A 219 -3.50 -8.64 -4.73
CA MET A 219 -2.89 -9.83 -4.14
C MET A 219 -3.94 -10.88 -3.81
N SER A 220 -4.97 -10.50 -3.06
CA SER A 220 -6.06 -11.42 -2.71
C SER A 220 -6.90 -11.84 -3.92
N GLY A 221 -7.07 -10.96 -4.91
CA GLY A 221 -7.81 -11.25 -6.15
C GLY A 221 -7.12 -12.26 -7.06
N CYS A 222 -5.80 -12.26 -7.07
CA CYS A 222 -4.98 -13.21 -7.84
C CYS A 222 -4.73 -14.53 -7.10
N GLY A 223 -5.30 -14.72 -5.89
CA GLY A 223 -5.10 -15.93 -5.10
C GLY A 223 -3.80 -15.93 -4.31
N GLY A 224 -3.11 -14.79 -4.23
CA GLY A 224 -1.90 -14.65 -3.42
C GLY A 224 -2.19 -14.62 -1.92
N ALA A 225 -1.17 -14.92 -1.12
CA ALA A 225 -1.25 -14.88 0.32
C ALA A 225 -1.23 -13.43 0.84
N VAL A 226 -2.08 -13.14 1.83
CA VAL A 226 -2.04 -11.87 2.56
C VAL A 226 -1.91 -12.17 4.04
N VAL A 227 -0.79 -11.78 4.62
CA VAL A 227 -0.47 -11.99 6.04
C VAL A 227 -0.63 -10.67 6.78
N ARG A 228 -1.61 -10.62 7.68
CA ARG A 228 -1.79 -9.50 8.60
C ARG A 228 -1.15 -9.82 9.95
N ASP A 229 -0.12 -9.05 10.32
CA ASP A 229 0.50 -9.11 11.63
C ASP A 229 -0.15 -8.08 12.58
N GLU A 230 -0.70 -8.54 13.67
CA GLU A 230 -1.31 -7.66 14.66
C GLU A 230 -0.27 -6.98 15.56
N THR A 231 1.02 -7.34 15.49
CA THR A 231 2.08 -6.61 16.19
C THR A 231 2.40 -5.31 15.45
N PRO A 232 2.30 -4.15 16.09
CA PRO A 232 2.69 -2.89 15.46
C PRO A 232 4.20 -2.86 15.20
N THR A 233 4.57 -2.52 13.94
CA THR A 233 5.97 -2.40 13.52
C THR A 233 6.32 -1.00 13.00
N VAL A 234 5.37 -0.08 13.00
CA VAL A 234 5.52 1.29 12.53
C VAL A 234 4.85 2.25 13.51
N LEU A 235 5.52 3.35 13.82
CA LEU A 235 4.91 4.51 14.45
C LEU A 235 4.33 5.37 13.32
N TYR A 236 3.00 5.29 13.12
CA TYR A 236 2.26 6.05 12.13
C TYR A 236 1.96 7.43 12.66
N ARG A 237 2.64 8.43 12.09
CA ARG A 237 2.55 9.82 12.52
C ARG A 237 1.33 10.49 11.91
N GLN A 238 0.46 11.05 12.76
CA GLN A 238 -0.67 11.88 12.34
C GLN A 238 -0.34 13.36 12.42
N HIS A 239 -0.45 14.04 11.30
CA HIS A 239 -0.30 15.49 11.16
C HIS A 239 -1.28 16.04 10.12
N GLY A 240 -1.38 17.36 9.98
CA GLY A 240 -2.36 18.00 9.09
C GLY A 240 -2.24 17.68 7.60
N GLY A 241 -1.12 17.10 7.18
CA GLY A 241 -0.85 16.70 5.78
C GLY A 241 -1.25 15.27 5.43
N ASN A 242 -1.71 14.44 6.39
CA ASN A 242 -2.08 13.05 6.09
C ASN A 242 -3.32 12.99 5.20
N LEU A 243 -3.26 12.14 4.15
CA LEU A 243 -4.39 11.90 3.26
C LEU A 243 -5.59 11.27 3.99
N PHE A 244 -5.34 10.48 5.03
CA PHE A 244 -6.35 9.81 5.84
C PHE A 244 -6.07 9.97 7.33
N GLY A 245 -6.97 10.65 8.06
CA GLY A 245 -6.92 10.79 9.51
C GLY A 245 -7.84 9.81 10.23
N THR A 246 -7.48 9.40 11.47
CA THR A 246 -8.30 8.51 12.33
C THR A 246 -9.26 9.31 13.22
N ASN A 247 -10.12 10.14 12.65
CA ASN A 247 -11.15 10.86 13.42
C ASN A 247 -12.16 9.88 14.04
N ARG A 248 -12.40 10.00 15.34
CA ARG A 248 -13.36 9.21 16.12
C ARG A 248 -14.50 10.10 16.67
N GLY A 249 -15.61 9.45 17.08
CA GLY A 249 -16.75 10.14 17.69
C GLY A 249 -17.90 10.41 16.72
N ALA A 250 -18.98 10.99 17.24
CA ALA A 250 -20.20 11.25 16.49
C ALA A 250 -19.97 12.19 15.29
N ARG A 251 -19.12 13.20 15.43
CA ARG A 251 -18.76 14.12 14.33
C ARG A 251 -18.06 13.39 13.17
N ALA A 252 -17.15 12.46 13.49
CA ALA A 252 -16.48 11.65 12.49
C ALA A 252 -17.40 10.63 11.81
N ALA A 253 -18.38 10.09 12.55
CA ALA A 253 -19.40 9.22 11.97
C ALA A 253 -20.30 10.01 11.00
N LEU A 254 -20.70 11.22 11.37
CA LEU A 254 -21.49 12.11 10.51
C LEU A 254 -20.70 12.54 9.27
N ALA A 255 -19.43 12.88 9.42
CA ALA A 255 -18.55 13.23 8.30
C ALA A 255 -18.39 12.06 7.32
N ARG A 256 -18.20 10.82 7.83
CA ARG A 256 -18.17 9.61 7.00
C ARG A 256 -19.48 9.35 6.27
N LEU A 257 -20.61 9.54 6.96
CA LEU A 257 -21.93 9.40 6.32
C LEU A 257 -22.10 10.44 5.21
N ASN A 258 -21.77 11.69 5.47
CA ASN A 258 -21.82 12.75 4.45
C ASN A 258 -20.88 12.46 3.28
N TRP A 259 -19.69 11.91 3.54
CA TRP A 259 -18.74 11.49 2.51
C TRP A 259 -19.30 10.37 1.62
N ILE A 260 -20.03 9.39 2.20
CA ILE A 260 -20.75 8.34 1.44
C ILE A 260 -21.88 8.97 0.64
N LEU A 261 -22.71 9.83 1.25
CA LEU A 261 -23.86 10.46 0.61
C LEU A 261 -23.46 11.32 -0.59
N SER A 262 -22.32 12.02 -0.52
CA SER A 262 -21.76 12.78 -1.64
C SER A 262 -21.19 11.94 -2.77
N GLY A 263 -21.29 10.59 -2.70
CA GLY A 263 -20.89 9.68 -3.78
C GLY A 263 -19.38 9.41 -3.85
N ASN A 264 -18.60 9.83 -2.86
CA ASN A 264 -17.17 9.60 -2.82
C ASN A 264 -16.82 8.11 -2.80
N LEU A 265 -17.54 7.30 -1.99
CA LEU A 265 -17.35 5.85 -1.95
C LEU A 265 -17.56 5.22 -3.33
N ALA A 266 -18.61 5.64 -4.02
CA ALA A 266 -18.93 5.14 -5.35
C ALA A 266 -17.85 5.50 -6.40
N ARG A 267 -17.27 6.71 -6.31
CA ARG A 267 -16.14 7.12 -7.18
C ARG A 267 -14.90 6.29 -6.89
N TRP A 268 -14.57 6.09 -5.61
CA TRP A 268 -13.44 5.28 -5.20
C TRP A 268 -13.55 3.83 -5.66
N ASN A 269 -14.73 3.23 -5.46
CA ASN A 269 -14.99 1.88 -5.97
C ASN A 269 -14.85 1.81 -7.49
N ALA A 270 -15.40 2.77 -8.23
CA ALA A 270 -15.28 2.80 -9.68
C ALA A 270 -13.83 2.89 -10.16
N GLN A 271 -13.02 3.72 -9.50
CA GLN A 271 -11.59 3.90 -9.82
C GLN A 271 -10.80 2.61 -9.50
N ASN A 272 -11.00 2.02 -8.32
CA ASN A 272 -10.35 0.76 -7.95
C ASN A 272 -10.78 -0.39 -8.87
N PHE A 273 -12.07 -0.45 -9.26
CA PHE A 273 -12.56 -1.46 -10.19
C PHE A 273 -11.92 -1.31 -11.57
N ALA A 274 -11.77 -0.09 -12.08
CA ALA A 274 -11.06 0.13 -13.35
C ALA A 274 -9.63 -0.40 -13.28
N ALA A 275 -8.90 -0.12 -12.20
CA ALA A 275 -7.55 -0.61 -12.01
C ALA A 275 -7.48 -2.15 -11.89
N LEU A 276 -8.44 -2.79 -11.20
CA LEU A 276 -8.53 -4.27 -11.13
C LEU A 276 -8.96 -4.89 -12.45
N GLN A 277 -9.85 -4.24 -13.21
CA GLN A 277 -10.27 -4.72 -14.53
C GLN A 277 -9.13 -4.67 -15.54
N ALA A 278 -8.22 -3.69 -15.44
CA ALA A 278 -7.01 -3.66 -16.26
C ALA A 278 -6.16 -4.93 -16.07
N SER A 279 -6.13 -5.46 -14.84
CA SER A 279 -5.41 -6.71 -14.49
C SER A 279 -6.33 -7.95 -14.44
N ARG A 280 -7.51 -7.90 -15.07
CA ARG A 280 -8.54 -8.95 -14.98
C ARG A 280 -8.02 -10.34 -15.32
N ALA A 281 -7.14 -10.48 -16.31
CA ALA A 281 -6.59 -11.76 -16.73
C ALA A 281 -5.83 -12.48 -15.61
N ARG A 282 -5.29 -11.72 -14.63
CA ARG A 282 -4.52 -12.23 -13.50
C ARG A 282 -5.39 -12.70 -12.33
N LEU A 283 -6.62 -12.19 -12.23
CA LEU A 283 -7.55 -12.56 -11.16
C LEU A 283 -8.02 -14.01 -11.31
N LEU A 284 -8.29 -14.70 -10.19
CA LEU A 284 -8.93 -16.01 -10.20
C LEU A 284 -10.33 -15.94 -10.84
N PRO A 285 -10.80 -17.00 -11.52
CA PRO A 285 -12.11 -17.00 -12.20
C PRO A 285 -13.27 -16.61 -11.28
N GLU A 286 -13.33 -17.14 -10.06
CA GLU A 286 -14.32 -16.82 -9.04
C GLU A 286 -14.22 -15.36 -8.56
N HIS A 287 -13.02 -14.79 -8.51
CA HIS A 287 -12.81 -13.40 -8.12
C HIS A 287 -13.20 -12.42 -9.24
N ARG A 288 -13.03 -12.81 -10.52
CA ARG A 288 -13.57 -12.05 -11.66
C ARG A 288 -15.09 -11.97 -11.57
N ALA A 289 -15.75 -13.11 -11.34
CA ALA A 289 -17.20 -13.16 -11.20
C ALA A 289 -17.70 -12.33 -10.00
N LEU A 290 -16.97 -12.35 -8.89
CA LEU A 290 -17.26 -11.54 -7.70
C LEU A 290 -17.10 -10.04 -7.97
N LEU A 291 -16.03 -9.63 -8.67
CA LEU A 291 -15.77 -8.23 -9.05
C LEU A 291 -16.88 -7.71 -9.97
N ASP A 292 -17.27 -8.50 -11.00
CA ASP A 292 -18.34 -8.14 -11.93
C ASP A 292 -19.68 -8.02 -11.20
N ALA A 293 -19.99 -8.97 -10.33
CA ALA A 293 -21.23 -8.96 -9.57
C ALA A 293 -21.29 -7.77 -8.58
N TYR A 294 -20.18 -7.38 -7.99
CA TYR A 294 -20.12 -6.21 -7.10
C TYR A 294 -20.23 -4.90 -7.91
N SER A 295 -19.50 -4.76 -9.01
CA SER A 295 -19.59 -3.57 -9.87
C SER A 295 -20.99 -3.35 -10.44
N GLY A 296 -21.71 -4.45 -10.75
CA GLY A 296 -23.08 -4.44 -11.25
C GLY A 296 -24.14 -4.07 -10.21
N LEU A 297 -23.84 -4.00 -8.91
CA LEU A 297 -24.83 -3.69 -7.86
C LEU A 297 -25.52 -2.35 -8.07
N ARG A 298 -24.83 -1.35 -8.61
CA ARG A 298 -25.34 0.01 -8.78
C ARG A 298 -26.49 0.09 -9.79
N SER A 299 -26.51 -0.77 -10.80
CA SER A 299 -27.58 -0.82 -11.82
C SER A 299 -28.86 -1.51 -11.34
N LEU A 300 -28.81 -2.22 -10.20
CA LEU A 300 -29.96 -2.94 -9.65
C LEU A 300 -30.88 -2.00 -8.85
N ASN A 301 -32.20 -2.31 -8.84
CA ASN A 301 -33.09 -1.71 -7.88
C ASN A 301 -32.72 -2.08 -6.43
N MET A 302 -33.22 -1.35 -5.45
CA MET A 302 -32.83 -1.49 -4.04
C MET A 302 -32.98 -2.93 -3.53
N VAL A 303 -34.13 -3.59 -3.77
CA VAL A 303 -34.39 -4.94 -3.26
C VAL A 303 -33.41 -5.94 -3.85
N SER A 304 -33.25 -5.92 -5.16
CA SER A 304 -32.32 -6.81 -5.87
C SER A 304 -30.86 -6.55 -5.47
N ARG A 305 -30.50 -5.29 -5.27
CA ARG A 305 -29.17 -4.87 -4.80
C ARG A 305 -28.85 -5.44 -3.42
N LEU A 306 -29.75 -5.28 -2.45
CA LEU A 306 -29.57 -5.80 -1.10
C LEU A 306 -29.52 -7.32 -1.06
N ARG A 307 -30.40 -8.00 -1.83
CA ARG A 307 -30.35 -9.46 -1.98
C ARG A 307 -29.01 -9.90 -2.56
N ARG A 308 -28.54 -9.25 -3.62
CA ARG A 308 -27.28 -9.58 -4.27
C ARG A 308 -26.09 -9.29 -3.37
N LEU A 309 -26.06 -8.15 -2.67
CA LEU A 309 -25.02 -7.82 -1.68
C LEU A 309 -24.87 -8.91 -0.61
N ARG A 310 -26.00 -9.41 -0.09
CA ARG A 310 -26.01 -10.53 0.86
C ARG A 310 -25.37 -11.79 0.26
N GLN A 311 -25.70 -12.13 -0.98
CA GLN A 311 -25.13 -13.29 -1.67
C GLN A 311 -23.62 -13.17 -1.91
N LEU A 312 -23.13 -11.97 -2.16
CA LEU A 312 -21.68 -11.72 -2.39
C LEU A 312 -20.86 -11.96 -1.13
N GLY A 313 -21.47 -11.90 0.06
CA GLY A 313 -20.76 -12.14 1.32
C GLY A 313 -19.61 -11.17 1.58
N LEU A 314 -19.74 -9.91 1.15
CA LEU A 314 -18.73 -8.89 1.43
C LEU A 314 -18.69 -8.57 2.93
N VAL A 315 -17.51 -8.55 3.51
CA VAL A 315 -17.31 -8.39 4.95
C VAL A 315 -16.36 -7.25 5.25
N ARG A 316 -16.73 -6.40 6.22
CA ARG A 316 -15.84 -5.41 6.82
C ARG A 316 -15.40 -5.88 8.20
N GLN A 317 -14.26 -5.37 8.65
CA GLN A 317 -13.63 -5.79 9.90
C GLN A 317 -14.39 -5.36 11.17
N ASP A 318 -15.20 -4.32 11.07
CA ASP A 318 -15.97 -3.79 12.19
C ASP A 318 -17.47 -3.68 11.87
N ARG A 319 -18.30 -3.80 12.91
CA ARG A 319 -19.78 -3.75 12.78
C ARG A 319 -20.30 -2.42 12.22
N ALA A 320 -19.70 -1.32 12.62
CA ALA A 320 -20.12 0.01 12.15
C ALA A 320 -19.83 0.18 10.65
N GLY A 321 -18.67 -0.26 10.21
CA GLY A 321 -18.30 -0.32 8.78
C GLY A 321 -19.22 -1.24 7.98
N GLN A 322 -19.57 -2.40 8.56
CA GLN A 322 -20.51 -3.33 7.93
C GLN A 322 -21.90 -2.69 7.77
N VAL A 323 -22.42 -2.01 8.79
CA VAL A 323 -23.67 -1.25 8.70
C VAL A 323 -23.59 -0.15 7.65
N ALA A 324 -22.48 0.60 7.63
CA ALA A 324 -22.26 1.65 6.64
C ALA A 324 -22.27 1.12 5.19
N LEU A 325 -21.73 -0.08 4.97
CA LEU A 325 -21.80 -0.77 3.66
C LEU A 325 -23.25 -1.06 3.24
N TRP A 326 -24.08 -1.54 4.18
CA TRP A 326 -25.49 -1.79 3.91
C TRP A 326 -26.28 -0.50 3.66
N VAL A 327 -26.01 0.57 4.42
CA VAL A 327 -26.61 1.90 4.20
C VAL A 327 -26.22 2.43 2.81
N ALA A 328 -24.94 2.36 2.44
CA ALA A 328 -24.48 2.77 1.11
C ALA A 328 -25.18 1.97 -0.01
N ALA A 329 -25.35 0.65 0.19
CA ALA A 329 -26.10 -0.19 -0.73
C ALA A 329 -27.57 0.22 -0.86
N THR A 330 -28.25 0.47 0.24
CA THR A 330 -29.65 0.93 0.24
C THR A 330 -29.81 2.21 -0.57
N LEU A 331 -28.89 3.15 -0.39
CA LEU A 331 -28.89 4.45 -1.05
C LEU A 331 -28.32 4.43 -2.50
N GLY A 332 -27.86 3.29 -3.00
CA GLY A 332 -27.22 3.19 -4.32
C GLY A 332 -25.87 3.93 -4.43
N LYS A 333 -25.15 4.06 -3.32
CA LYS A 333 -23.88 4.81 -3.19
C LYS A 333 -22.65 3.91 -3.00
N LEU A 334 -22.73 2.62 -3.46
CA LEU A 334 -21.61 1.68 -3.48
C LEU A 334 -20.56 2.06 -4.53
#